data_12dfc14b42e0b84a3e8448404ee85a6d
#
_entry.id   12dfc14b42e0b84a3e8448404ee85a6d
#
_cell.length_a   1.000
_cell.length_b   1.000
_cell.length_c   1.000
_cell.angle_alpha   90.00
_cell.angle_beta   90.00
_cell.angle_gamma   90.00
#
_symmetry.space_group_name_H-M   'P 1'
#
loop_
_entity.id
_entity.type
_entity.pdbx_description
1 polymer ?
#
loop_
_entity_poly.entity_id
_entity_poly.type
_entity_poly.pdbx_seq_one_letter_code
_entity_poly.pdbx_strand_id
1 'polypeptide(L)'
;MPNSYTYFKSEIKQWIIDNVPNSKRILDVGPGQGTYSDLLRDHGYRIDAVEIWAPYVDQFGLRAKYDNVYIDDIREFDIEDYDFIILGDVLEHLSKADAQALISKINLLQIGAMIAVPYMMEQDGAEYGNEHETHLQPDLTQQVMLKRYPELVPLYTNQWYGYYALKDEKWEKAYVLYATESYKDTVQACVDSIKTVSNIPIIVYMLNSDVDISGAVTFKWTCDVKNIAQDKYIDRARSDIYQILIQRPAIVKHALQYAKVVAYVDSDSVATRHVDGIFDYFPENNTYPYFVEGIYDWMILNGRGGADSRDDLSTTLEHPACYLFSVDQYIRDKYRQTGYFVAGQRCENFLDEWWWMCNHPAILKNPQYYAPYHEETIANVLLWKWRVKEGLPYIYINGSLDLV
;
A
#
# COMPACT_ATOMS: atom_id res chain seq x y z
N MET A 1 -17.25 -23.79 -20.10
CA MET A 1 -17.86 -22.73 -20.95
C MET A 1 -17.63 -21.41 -20.25
N PRO A 2 -17.18 -20.37 -20.94
CA PRO A 2 -17.02 -19.05 -20.33
C PRO A 2 -18.39 -18.42 -20.00
N ASN A 3 -19.17 -19.15 -19.21
CA ASN A 3 -20.52 -18.79 -18.80
C ASN A 3 -20.59 -18.88 -17.29
N SER A 4 -20.85 -17.76 -16.65
CA SER A 4 -21.23 -17.73 -15.24
C SER A 4 -22.48 -18.59 -14.99
N TYR A 5 -22.52 -19.27 -13.85
CA TYR A 5 -23.72 -19.96 -13.40
C TYR A 5 -24.91 -19.01 -13.33
N THR A 6 -26.11 -19.57 -13.51
CA THR A 6 -27.38 -18.80 -13.47
C THR A 6 -27.82 -18.44 -12.04
N TYR A 7 -27.14 -18.96 -11.01
CA TYR A 7 -27.50 -18.70 -9.62
C TYR A 7 -27.49 -17.21 -9.30
N PHE A 8 -28.51 -16.72 -8.63
CA PHE A 8 -28.66 -15.37 -8.08
C PHE A 8 -28.46 -14.22 -9.08
N LYS A 9 -28.60 -14.44 -10.40
CA LYS A 9 -28.38 -13.39 -11.40
C LYS A 9 -29.36 -12.22 -11.27
N SER A 10 -30.61 -12.48 -10.91
CA SER A 10 -31.62 -11.45 -10.65
C SER A 10 -31.31 -10.67 -9.37
N GLU A 11 -30.91 -11.37 -8.31
CA GLU A 11 -30.60 -10.79 -7.01
C GLU A 11 -29.34 -9.94 -7.10
N ILE A 12 -28.29 -10.40 -7.79
CA ILE A 12 -27.06 -9.64 -7.95
C ILE A 12 -27.23 -8.43 -8.88
N LYS A 13 -28.03 -8.57 -9.93
CA LYS A 13 -28.44 -7.44 -10.76
C LYS A 13 -29.08 -6.34 -9.90
N GLN A 14 -30.07 -6.73 -9.07
CA GLN A 14 -30.79 -5.79 -8.22
C GLN A 14 -29.82 -5.17 -7.19
N TRP A 15 -28.95 -5.99 -6.59
CA TRP A 15 -27.97 -5.50 -5.64
C TRP A 15 -27.03 -4.44 -6.26
N ILE A 16 -26.54 -4.67 -7.51
CA ILE A 16 -25.70 -3.68 -8.21
C ILE A 16 -26.50 -2.39 -8.45
N ILE A 17 -27.75 -2.48 -8.90
CA ILE A 17 -28.60 -1.32 -9.15
C ILE A 17 -28.84 -0.50 -7.87
N ASP A 18 -29.01 -1.16 -6.75
CA ASP A 18 -29.30 -0.51 -5.46
C ASP A 18 -28.05 0.10 -4.80
N ASN A 19 -26.86 -0.43 -5.08
CA ASN A 19 -25.63 -0.07 -4.37
C ASN A 19 -24.60 0.67 -5.23
N VAL A 20 -24.69 0.59 -6.57
CA VAL A 20 -23.73 1.21 -7.50
C VAL A 20 -24.47 2.25 -8.35
N PRO A 21 -24.25 3.56 -8.14
CA PRO A 21 -24.84 4.59 -8.99
C PRO A 21 -24.46 4.43 -10.47
N ASN A 22 -25.40 4.62 -11.38
CA ASN A 22 -25.15 4.47 -12.83
C ASN A 22 -24.22 5.54 -13.42
N SER A 23 -23.88 6.58 -12.65
CA SER A 23 -22.82 7.54 -13.01
C SER A 23 -21.41 6.97 -12.87
N LYS A 24 -21.25 5.81 -12.24
CA LYS A 24 -19.99 5.15 -11.98
C LYS A 24 -19.48 4.39 -13.20
N ARG A 25 -18.16 4.37 -13.39
CA ARG A 25 -17.50 3.53 -14.39
C ARG A 25 -17.29 2.12 -13.84
N ILE A 26 -17.77 1.14 -14.56
CA ILE A 26 -17.64 -0.27 -14.21
C ILE A 26 -16.62 -0.95 -15.12
N LEU A 27 -15.76 -1.77 -14.54
CA LEU A 27 -14.91 -2.71 -15.26
C LEU A 27 -15.41 -4.13 -15.05
N ASP A 28 -15.74 -4.83 -16.15
CA ASP A 28 -16.03 -6.26 -16.15
C ASP A 28 -14.77 -7.03 -16.57
N VAL A 29 -14.23 -7.81 -15.64
CA VAL A 29 -13.00 -8.56 -15.83
C VAL A 29 -13.32 -9.98 -16.27
N GLY A 30 -12.68 -10.47 -17.35
CA GLY A 30 -12.97 -11.77 -17.92
C GLY A 30 -14.44 -11.90 -18.30
N PRO A 31 -14.97 -11.02 -19.15
CA PRO A 31 -16.44 -10.89 -19.39
C PRO A 31 -17.07 -12.14 -20.00
N GLY A 32 -16.27 -13.08 -20.53
CA GLY A 32 -16.77 -14.27 -21.19
C GLY A 32 -17.75 -13.89 -22.30
N GLN A 33 -19.00 -14.35 -22.17
CA GLN A 33 -20.06 -14.01 -23.15
C GLN A 33 -20.68 -12.62 -22.94
N GLY A 34 -20.23 -11.84 -21.95
CA GLY A 34 -20.75 -10.51 -21.66
C GLY A 34 -22.01 -10.53 -20.78
N THR A 35 -22.12 -11.48 -19.89
CA THR A 35 -23.30 -11.69 -19.02
C THR A 35 -23.66 -10.43 -18.24
N TYR A 36 -22.68 -9.74 -17.62
CA TYR A 36 -22.96 -8.57 -16.76
C TYR A 36 -23.31 -7.34 -17.59
N SER A 37 -22.73 -7.18 -18.77
CA SER A 37 -23.17 -6.15 -19.70
C SER A 37 -24.64 -6.36 -20.11
N ASP A 38 -25.02 -7.58 -20.48
CA ASP A 38 -26.41 -7.90 -20.84
C ASP A 38 -27.39 -7.68 -19.69
N LEU A 39 -26.97 -7.86 -18.43
CA LEU A 39 -27.80 -7.62 -17.25
C LEU A 39 -27.98 -6.12 -16.93
N LEU A 40 -26.97 -5.27 -17.21
CA LEU A 40 -26.90 -3.92 -16.69
C LEU A 40 -27.07 -2.82 -17.75
N ARG A 41 -26.89 -3.10 -19.04
CA ARG A 41 -26.91 -2.11 -20.13
C ARG A 41 -28.16 -1.24 -20.18
N ASP A 42 -29.32 -1.83 -19.89
CA ASP A 42 -30.61 -1.13 -19.94
C ASP A 42 -30.81 -0.18 -18.72
N HIS A 43 -29.85 -0.16 -17.78
CA HIS A 43 -29.87 0.68 -16.58
C HIS A 43 -28.94 1.89 -16.69
N GLY A 44 -28.34 2.14 -17.86
CA GLY A 44 -27.55 3.33 -18.14
C GLY A 44 -26.12 3.32 -17.59
N TYR A 45 -25.59 2.14 -17.23
CA TYR A 45 -24.21 2.00 -16.81
C TYR A 45 -23.23 2.14 -17.97
N ARG A 46 -22.07 2.71 -17.68
CA ARG A 46 -20.89 2.66 -18.53
C ARG A 46 -20.02 1.50 -18.11
N ILE A 47 -19.87 0.54 -18.99
CA ILE A 47 -19.17 -0.71 -18.66
C ILE A 47 -18.09 -0.96 -19.70
N ASP A 48 -16.85 -0.95 -19.25
CA ASP A 48 -15.68 -1.40 -20.01
C ASP A 48 -15.39 -2.87 -19.67
N ALA A 49 -14.67 -3.56 -20.52
CA ALA A 49 -14.23 -4.94 -20.28
C ALA A 49 -12.72 -5.08 -20.45
N VAL A 50 -12.10 -5.93 -19.63
CA VAL A 50 -10.75 -6.43 -19.83
C VAL A 50 -10.77 -7.95 -19.99
N GLU A 51 -10.22 -8.44 -21.09
CA GLU A 51 -10.23 -9.86 -21.48
C GLU A 51 -8.81 -10.30 -21.86
N ILE A 52 -8.31 -11.31 -21.16
CA ILE A 52 -6.96 -11.83 -21.42
C ILE A 52 -6.88 -12.66 -22.71
N TRP A 53 -7.97 -13.34 -23.07
CA TRP A 53 -8.02 -14.22 -24.23
C TRP A 53 -8.65 -13.51 -25.44
N ALA A 54 -7.82 -12.90 -26.28
CA ALA A 54 -8.25 -12.11 -27.44
C ALA A 54 -9.33 -12.77 -28.33
N PRO A 55 -9.31 -14.10 -28.61
CA PRO A 55 -10.34 -14.74 -29.44
C PRO A 55 -11.76 -14.59 -28.92
N TYR A 56 -11.99 -14.45 -27.59
CA TYR A 56 -13.31 -14.27 -27.02
C TYR A 56 -13.95 -12.94 -27.40
N VAL A 57 -13.15 -11.92 -27.67
CA VAL A 57 -13.64 -10.58 -28.06
C VAL A 57 -14.49 -10.66 -29.33
N ASP A 58 -13.99 -11.37 -30.34
CA ASP A 58 -14.71 -11.54 -31.62
C ASP A 58 -15.76 -12.64 -31.53
N GLN A 59 -15.44 -13.77 -30.88
CA GLN A 59 -16.34 -14.92 -30.74
C GLN A 59 -17.66 -14.55 -30.08
N PHE A 60 -17.62 -13.69 -29.05
CA PHE A 60 -18.80 -13.28 -28.27
C PHE A 60 -19.29 -11.88 -28.61
N GLY A 61 -18.68 -11.20 -29.57
CA GLY A 61 -19.06 -9.87 -30.05
C GLY A 61 -18.97 -8.81 -28.94
N LEU A 62 -17.96 -8.90 -28.07
CA LEU A 62 -17.86 -8.08 -26.88
C LEU A 62 -17.80 -6.58 -27.19
N ARG A 63 -17.19 -6.19 -28.32
CA ARG A 63 -17.15 -4.78 -28.75
C ARG A 63 -18.53 -4.16 -29.01
N ALA A 64 -19.58 -4.96 -29.20
CA ALA A 64 -20.95 -4.49 -29.33
C ALA A 64 -21.70 -4.43 -27.97
N LYS A 65 -21.12 -5.03 -26.94
CA LYS A 65 -21.71 -5.13 -25.62
C LYS A 65 -21.15 -4.14 -24.60
N TYR A 66 -19.87 -3.73 -24.77
CA TYR A 66 -19.14 -2.87 -23.83
C TYR A 66 -18.77 -1.54 -24.49
N ASP A 67 -18.59 -0.48 -23.68
CA ASP A 67 -18.14 0.83 -24.15
C ASP A 67 -16.72 0.75 -24.71
N ASN A 68 -15.82 0.06 -23.98
CA ASN A 68 -14.47 -0.27 -24.42
C ASN A 68 -14.15 -1.73 -24.08
N VAL A 69 -13.32 -2.38 -24.90
CA VAL A 69 -12.80 -3.73 -24.63
C VAL A 69 -11.30 -3.70 -24.78
N TYR A 70 -10.62 -3.98 -23.67
CA TYR A 70 -9.17 -4.10 -23.60
C TYR A 70 -8.78 -5.57 -23.64
N ILE A 71 -7.70 -5.87 -24.38
CA ILE A 71 -7.09 -7.20 -24.40
C ILE A 71 -5.84 -7.10 -23.54
N ASP A 72 -5.98 -7.49 -22.27
CA ASP A 72 -4.90 -7.34 -21.28
C ASP A 72 -5.10 -8.27 -20.10
N ASP A 73 -4.07 -8.43 -19.29
CA ASP A 73 -4.09 -9.18 -18.04
C ASP A 73 -4.49 -8.26 -16.89
N ILE A 74 -5.52 -8.62 -16.13
CA ILE A 74 -6.00 -7.84 -14.99
C ILE A 74 -4.91 -7.61 -13.93
N ARG A 75 -3.92 -8.46 -13.85
CA ARG A 75 -2.79 -8.31 -12.91
C ARG A 75 -1.91 -7.10 -13.23
N GLU A 76 -1.87 -6.71 -14.50
CA GLU A 76 -1.06 -5.59 -15.01
C GLU A 76 -1.92 -4.40 -15.45
N PHE A 77 -3.22 -4.60 -15.63
CA PHE A 77 -4.15 -3.58 -16.07
C PHE A 77 -4.36 -2.48 -15.03
N ASP A 78 -4.38 -1.22 -15.50
CA ASP A 78 -4.64 -0.08 -14.64
C ASP A 78 -6.14 0.04 -14.33
N ILE A 79 -6.48 -0.08 -13.04
CA ILE A 79 -7.85 -0.04 -12.54
C ILE A 79 -8.19 1.27 -11.81
N GLU A 80 -7.28 2.23 -11.72
CA GLU A 80 -7.46 3.44 -10.89
C GLU A 80 -8.60 4.35 -11.36
N ASP A 81 -8.92 4.32 -12.65
CA ASP A 81 -9.98 5.12 -13.24
C ASP A 81 -11.40 4.54 -13.08
N TYR A 82 -11.53 3.38 -12.43
CA TYR A 82 -12.82 2.71 -12.26
C TYR A 82 -13.38 2.89 -10.85
N ASP A 83 -14.70 2.97 -10.76
CA ASP A 83 -15.42 3.09 -9.49
C ASP A 83 -15.92 1.75 -8.97
N PHE A 84 -16.10 0.77 -9.86
CA PHE A 84 -16.63 -0.55 -9.52
C PHE A 84 -16.06 -1.63 -10.44
N ILE A 85 -15.71 -2.77 -9.86
CA ILE A 85 -15.15 -3.91 -10.59
C ILE A 85 -16.02 -5.15 -10.42
N ILE A 86 -16.27 -5.84 -11.52
CA ILE A 86 -16.93 -7.13 -11.55
C ILE A 86 -15.90 -8.21 -11.85
N LEU A 87 -15.75 -9.16 -10.93
CA LEU A 87 -14.93 -10.37 -11.05
C LEU A 87 -15.88 -11.57 -11.07
N GLY A 88 -16.48 -11.84 -12.22
CA GLY A 88 -17.46 -12.90 -12.39
C GLY A 88 -16.83 -14.18 -12.89
N ASP A 89 -16.55 -15.15 -12.03
CA ASP A 89 -15.83 -16.41 -12.35
C ASP A 89 -14.42 -16.13 -12.90
N VAL A 90 -13.63 -15.36 -12.16
CA VAL A 90 -12.24 -14.96 -12.50
C VAL A 90 -11.27 -15.39 -11.42
N LEU A 91 -11.66 -15.24 -10.15
CA LEU A 91 -10.73 -15.38 -9.03
C LEU A 91 -10.14 -16.79 -8.91
N GLU A 92 -10.91 -17.82 -9.27
CA GLU A 92 -10.50 -19.23 -9.29
C GLU A 92 -9.41 -19.52 -10.33
N HIS A 93 -9.31 -18.70 -11.38
CA HIS A 93 -8.29 -18.80 -12.44
C HIS A 93 -6.97 -18.14 -12.07
N LEU A 94 -6.94 -17.30 -11.03
CA LEU A 94 -5.73 -16.66 -10.52
C LEU A 94 -5.05 -17.55 -9.48
N SER A 95 -3.72 -17.42 -9.36
CA SER A 95 -3.03 -18.00 -8.21
C SER A 95 -3.54 -17.34 -6.91
N LYS A 96 -3.38 -18.04 -5.76
CA LYS A 96 -3.77 -17.47 -4.46
C LYS A 96 -3.11 -16.12 -4.19
N ALA A 97 -1.84 -15.99 -4.58
CA ALA A 97 -1.08 -14.75 -4.39
C ALA A 97 -1.59 -13.62 -5.27
N ASP A 98 -1.83 -13.89 -6.57
CA ASP A 98 -2.33 -12.90 -7.50
C ASP A 98 -3.75 -12.45 -7.13
N ALA A 99 -4.62 -13.39 -6.76
CA ALA A 99 -5.97 -13.09 -6.33
C ALA A 99 -6.00 -12.23 -5.05
N GLN A 100 -5.14 -12.53 -4.06
CA GLN A 100 -4.99 -11.71 -2.86
C GLN A 100 -4.46 -10.32 -3.19
N ALA A 101 -3.47 -10.21 -4.06
CA ALA A 101 -2.91 -8.94 -4.50
C ALA A 101 -3.97 -8.08 -5.21
N LEU A 102 -4.76 -8.69 -6.12
CA LEU A 102 -5.83 -7.99 -6.84
C LEU A 102 -6.92 -7.48 -5.88
N ILE A 103 -7.44 -8.35 -5.00
CA ILE A 103 -8.46 -7.94 -4.02
C ILE A 103 -7.93 -6.84 -3.09
N SER A 104 -6.70 -6.98 -2.63
CA SER A 104 -6.06 -5.97 -1.79
C SER A 104 -5.88 -4.64 -2.53
N LYS A 105 -5.49 -4.66 -3.82
CA LYS A 105 -5.39 -3.46 -4.66
C LYS A 105 -6.74 -2.77 -4.85
N ILE A 106 -7.79 -3.53 -5.17
CA ILE A 106 -9.16 -3.00 -5.34
C ILE A 106 -9.67 -2.38 -4.03
N ASN A 107 -9.50 -3.09 -2.91
CA ASN A 107 -9.90 -2.60 -1.59
C ASN A 107 -9.11 -1.34 -1.18
N LEU A 108 -7.82 -1.32 -1.45
CA LEU A 108 -6.95 -0.20 -1.17
C LEU A 108 -7.35 1.06 -1.94
N LEU A 109 -7.64 0.91 -3.22
CA LEU A 109 -8.12 2.01 -4.08
C LEU A 109 -9.55 2.45 -3.73
N GLN A 110 -10.19 1.77 -2.76
CA GLN A 110 -11.58 2.00 -2.37
C GLN A 110 -12.55 1.89 -3.56
N ILE A 111 -12.21 1.05 -4.52
CA ILE A 111 -13.07 0.70 -5.64
C ILE A 111 -14.07 -0.34 -5.13
N GLY A 112 -15.34 -0.13 -5.38
CA GLY A 112 -16.36 -1.14 -5.09
C GLY A 112 -16.12 -2.41 -5.92
N ALA A 113 -16.42 -3.60 -5.39
CA ALA A 113 -16.32 -4.79 -6.20
C ALA A 113 -17.39 -5.82 -5.87
N MET A 114 -17.80 -6.54 -6.91
CA MET A 114 -18.58 -7.77 -6.83
C MET A 114 -17.75 -8.92 -7.37
N ILE A 115 -17.58 -9.95 -6.55
CA ILE A 115 -16.80 -11.14 -6.86
C ILE A 115 -17.76 -12.34 -6.88
N ALA A 116 -17.69 -13.17 -7.90
CA ALA A 116 -18.43 -14.41 -8.00
C ALA A 116 -17.47 -15.58 -8.24
N VAL A 117 -17.71 -16.70 -7.55
CA VAL A 117 -16.87 -17.90 -7.70
C VAL A 117 -17.68 -19.18 -7.58
N PRO A 118 -17.37 -20.21 -8.37
CA PRO A 118 -17.85 -21.57 -8.15
C PRO A 118 -17.16 -22.22 -6.95
N TYR A 119 -17.84 -23.16 -6.30
CA TYR A 119 -17.27 -23.89 -5.17
C TYR A 119 -16.90 -25.32 -5.56
N MET A 120 -15.75 -25.79 -5.03
CA MET A 120 -15.24 -27.15 -5.19
C MET A 120 -15.29 -27.62 -6.65
N MET A 121 -14.84 -26.75 -7.54
CA MET A 121 -14.86 -27.01 -8.98
C MET A 121 -13.44 -27.18 -9.51
N GLU A 122 -13.12 -28.38 -9.96
CA GLU A 122 -11.90 -28.67 -10.69
C GLU A 122 -12.13 -28.42 -12.18
N GLN A 123 -11.21 -27.70 -12.82
CA GLN A 123 -11.17 -27.48 -14.25
C GLN A 123 -9.71 -27.50 -14.69
N ASP A 124 -9.30 -28.60 -15.31
CA ASP A 124 -7.94 -28.79 -15.78
C ASP A 124 -7.85 -28.59 -17.30
N GLY A 125 -6.81 -27.85 -17.70
CA GLY A 125 -6.44 -27.70 -19.10
C GLY A 125 -7.23 -26.61 -19.83
N ALA A 126 -6.84 -26.42 -21.09
CA ALA A 126 -7.37 -25.39 -21.97
C ALA A 126 -8.77 -25.75 -22.49
N GLU A 127 -9.81 -25.32 -21.82
CA GLU A 127 -11.15 -25.39 -22.38
C GLU A 127 -11.29 -24.40 -23.55
N TYR A 128 -11.91 -24.84 -24.63
CA TYR A 128 -12.08 -24.04 -25.87
C TYR A 128 -10.77 -23.50 -26.48
N GLY A 129 -9.62 -24.11 -26.15
CA GLY A 129 -8.31 -23.65 -26.57
C GLY A 129 -7.74 -22.48 -25.75
N ASN A 130 -8.44 -22.08 -24.71
CA ASN A 130 -8.01 -21.00 -23.79
C ASN A 130 -7.31 -21.60 -22.57
N GLU A 131 -6.00 -21.42 -22.46
CA GLU A 131 -5.19 -21.92 -21.34
C GLU A 131 -5.49 -21.20 -20.01
N HIS A 132 -6.10 -20.02 -20.06
CA HIS A 132 -6.48 -19.23 -18.87
C HIS A 132 -7.76 -19.75 -18.18
N GLU A 133 -8.44 -20.74 -18.74
CA GLU A 133 -9.65 -21.37 -18.16
C GLU A 133 -9.32 -22.37 -17.03
N THR A 134 -8.06 -22.67 -16.76
CA THR A 134 -7.65 -23.60 -15.70
C THR A 134 -7.95 -23.01 -14.32
N HIS A 135 -8.62 -23.80 -13.45
CA HIS A 135 -8.84 -23.40 -12.06
C HIS A 135 -7.60 -23.64 -11.20
N LEU A 136 -6.91 -22.56 -10.83
CA LEU A 136 -5.77 -22.61 -9.91
C LEU A 136 -6.18 -22.67 -8.44
N GLN A 137 -7.46 -22.42 -8.14
CA GLN A 137 -8.06 -22.50 -6.81
C GLN A 137 -9.33 -23.35 -6.82
N PRO A 138 -9.24 -24.68 -7.06
CA PRO A 138 -10.42 -25.55 -7.14
C PRO A 138 -11.07 -25.82 -5.77
N ASP A 139 -10.41 -25.45 -4.68
CA ASP A 139 -10.80 -25.71 -3.28
C ASP A 139 -11.71 -24.63 -2.69
N LEU A 140 -12.20 -23.68 -3.48
CA LEU A 140 -13.03 -22.60 -2.99
C LEU A 140 -14.33 -23.10 -2.37
N THR A 141 -14.65 -22.59 -1.21
CA THR A 141 -15.93 -22.69 -0.50
C THR A 141 -16.20 -21.38 0.18
N GLN A 142 -17.40 -21.12 0.68
CA GLN A 142 -17.67 -19.90 1.45
C GLN A 142 -16.68 -19.73 2.62
N GLN A 143 -16.39 -20.81 3.35
CA GLN A 143 -15.44 -20.77 4.47
C GLN A 143 -14.02 -20.45 4.02
N VAL A 144 -13.58 -21.05 2.91
CA VAL A 144 -12.25 -20.80 2.33
C VAL A 144 -12.17 -19.36 1.82
N MET A 145 -13.19 -18.86 1.14
CA MET A 145 -13.26 -17.47 0.65
C MET A 145 -13.09 -16.48 1.79
N LEU A 146 -13.88 -16.57 2.85
CA LEU A 146 -13.83 -15.63 3.98
C LEU A 146 -12.54 -15.74 4.80
N LYS A 147 -11.89 -16.91 4.82
CA LYS A 147 -10.59 -17.10 5.45
C LYS A 147 -9.43 -16.56 4.60
N ARG A 148 -9.52 -16.79 3.26
CA ARG A 148 -8.45 -16.43 2.31
C ARG A 148 -8.50 -14.96 1.94
N TYR A 149 -9.69 -14.38 1.91
CA TYR A 149 -10.00 -13.00 1.52
C TYR A 149 -10.86 -12.32 2.60
N PRO A 150 -10.26 -11.93 3.73
CA PRO A 150 -11.01 -11.39 4.87
C PRO A 150 -11.65 -10.03 4.60
N GLU A 151 -11.27 -9.37 3.50
CA GLU A 151 -11.88 -8.13 3.00
C GLU A 151 -13.28 -8.34 2.43
N LEU A 152 -13.66 -9.57 2.16
CA LEU A 152 -14.92 -9.89 1.51
C LEU A 152 -16.06 -10.14 2.53
N VAL A 153 -17.26 -9.74 2.14
CA VAL A 153 -18.51 -10.13 2.80
C VAL A 153 -19.40 -10.91 1.83
N PRO A 154 -20.06 -11.99 2.28
CA PRO A 154 -20.95 -12.77 1.40
C PRO A 154 -22.22 -11.96 1.14
N LEU A 155 -22.66 -11.93 -0.11
CA LEU A 155 -23.95 -11.38 -0.53
C LEU A 155 -24.99 -12.48 -0.69
N TYR A 156 -24.75 -13.38 -1.62
CA TYR A 156 -25.62 -14.52 -1.95
C TYR A 156 -24.77 -15.77 -2.11
N THR A 157 -25.07 -16.81 -1.35
CA THR A 157 -24.32 -18.06 -1.40
C THR A 157 -25.23 -19.28 -1.34
N ASN A 158 -24.82 -20.35 -2.01
CA ASN A 158 -25.40 -21.67 -1.84
C ASN A 158 -24.26 -22.71 -1.74
N GLN A 159 -24.56 -23.98 -1.80
CA GLN A 159 -23.55 -25.05 -1.71
C GLN A 159 -22.61 -25.14 -2.92
N TRP A 160 -22.91 -24.45 -4.04
CA TRP A 160 -22.19 -24.57 -5.30
C TRP A 160 -21.53 -23.28 -5.77
N TYR A 161 -21.98 -22.13 -5.24
CA TYR A 161 -21.62 -20.84 -5.78
C TYR A 161 -21.77 -19.71 -4.76
N GLY A 162 -20.93 -18.69 -4.87
CA GLY A 162 -21.01 -17.53 -3.99
C GLY A 162 -20.72 -16.21 -4.68
N TYR A 163 -21.51 -15.20 -4.29
CA TYR A 163 -21.29 -13.79 -4.57
C TYR A 163 -20.82 -13.08 -3.32
N TYR A 164 -19.86 -12.21 -3.50
CA TYR A 164 -19.22 -11.43 -2.43
C TYR A 164 -19.09 -9.98 -2.86
N ALA A 165 -19.07 -9.08 -1.87
CA ALA A 165 -18.66 -7.69 -2.05
C ALA A 165 -17.46 -7.39 -1.17
N LEU A 166 -16.73 -6.33 -1.48
CA LEU A 166 -15.73 -5.78 -0.57
C LEU A 166 -16.41 -5.10 0.62
N LYS A 167 -15.78 -5.16 1.77
CA LYS A 167 -16.19 -4.37 2.93
C LYS A 167 -15.93 -2.90 2.64
N ASP A 168 -16.87 -2.05 2.98
CA ASP A 168 -16.74 -0.59 2.86
C ASP A 168 -16.00 0.00 4.08
N GLU A 169 -14.82 -0.55 4.39
CA GLU A 169 -14.03 -0.13 5.54
C GLU A 169 -12.54 -0.11 5.22
N LYS A 170 -11.85 0.97 5.65
CA LYS A 170 -10.39 1.02 5.65
C LYS A 170 -9.79 -0.13 6.44
N TRP A 171 -8.60 -0.58 6.06
CA TRP A 171 -7.85 -1.51 6.90
C TRP A 171 -7.62 -0.93 8.30
N GLU A 172 -7.70 -1.77 9.30
CA GLU A 172 -7.37 -1.34 10.67
C GLU A 172 -5.91 -0.93 10.79
N LYS A 173 -5.01 -1.70 10.16
CA LYS A 173 -3.57 -1.54 10.20
C LYS A 173 -2.96 -1.84 8.83
N ALA A 174 -1.87 -1.15 8.46
CA ALA A 174 -1.05 -1.49 7.29
C ALA A 174 0.42 -1.15 7.53
N TYR A 175 1.32 -1.92 6.91
CA TYR A 175 2.72 -1.54 6.77
C TYR A 175 2.91 -0.65 5.55
N VAL A 176 3.82 0.31 5.64
CA VAL A 176 4.12 1.25 4.56
C VAL A 176 5.61 1.29 4.32
N LEU A 177 6.01 1.06 3.07
CA LEU A 177 7.37 1.15 2.60
C LEU A 177 7.43 2.02 1.34
N TYR A 178 8.60 2.52 0.99
CA TYR A 178 8.82 3.07 -0.34
C TYR A 178 10.25 2.80 -0.81
N ALA A 179 10.43 2.74 -2.13
CA ALA A 179 11.72 2.46 -2.74
C ALA A 179 11.84 3.10 -4.13
N THR A 180 13.07 3.28 -4.58
CA THR A 180 13.37 3.51 -6.00
C THR A 180 13.54 2.17 -6.71
N GLU A 181 13.50 2.17 -8.04
CA GLU A 181 13.69 0.95 -8.83
C GLU A 181 15.01 0.23 -8.53
N SER A 182 16.07 0.98 -8.24
CA SER A 182 17.38 0.41 -7.86
C SER A 182 17.36 -0.36 -6.53
N TYR A 183 16.32 -0.19 -5.72
CA TYR A 183 16.09 -0.89 -4.45
C TYR A 183 15.00 -1.95 -4.54
N LYS A 184 14.57 -2.32 -5.74
CA LYS A 184 13.51 -3.31 -5.96
C LYS A 184 13.73 -4.61 -5.19
N ASP A 185 14.90 -5.21 -5.35
CA ASP A 185 15.20 -6.51 -4.71
C ASP A 185 15.27 -6.38 -3.18
N THR A 186 15.73 -5.23 -2.69
CA THR A 186 15.82 -4.96 -1.25
C THR A 186 14.43 -4.81 -0.63
N VAL A 187 13.55 -4.00 -1.24
CA VAL A 187 12.18 -3.84 -0.74
C VAL A 187 11.37 -5.14 -0.89
N GLN A 188 11.60 -5.93 -1.95
CA GLN A 188 10.98 -7.25 -2.09
C GLN A 188 11.38 -8.18 -0.94
N ALA A 189 12.67 -8.24 -0.59
CA ALA A 189 13.15 -9.05 0.53
C ALA A 189 12.55 -8.58 1.87
N CYS A 190 12.38 -7.26 2.06
CA CYS A 190 11.70 -6.72 3.24
C CYS A 190 10.23 -7.17 3.31
N VAL A 191 9.48 -7.03 2.22
CA VAL A 191 8.08 -7.47 2.11
C VAL A 191 7.96 -8.97 2.39
N ASP A 192 8.80 -9.78 1.76
CA ASP A 192 8.80 -11.24 1.96
C ASP A 192 9.06 -11.59 3.43
N SER A 193 10.00 -10.90 4.08
CA SER A 193 10.29 -11.12 5.50
C SER A 193 9.11 -10.75 6.41
N ILE A 194 8.44 -9.62 6.18
CA ILE A 194 7.25 -9.23 6.94
C ILE A 194 6.14 -10.28 6.75
N LYS A 195 5.91 -10.75 5.54
CA LYS A 195 4.87 -11.74 5.24
C LYS A 195 5.10 -13.11 5.88
N THR A 196 6.33 -13.44 6.26
CA THR A 196 6.60 -14.69 7.01
C THR A 196 6.08 -14.64 8.45
N VAL A 197 5.88 -13.43 9.02
CA VAL A 197 5.58 -13.21 10.43
C VAL A 197 4.31 -12.40 10.69
N SER A 198 3.72 -11.81 9.65
CA SER A 198 2.53 -10.94 9.73
C SER A 198 1.55 -11.20 8.58
N ASN A 199 0.25 -11.04 8.88
CA ASN A 199 -0.82 -11.02 7.88
C ASN A 199 -1.37 -9.60 7.63
N ILE A 200 -0.78 -8.59 8.24
CA ILE A 200 -1.18 -7.19 8.03
C ILE A 200 -0.83 -6.78 6.60
N PRO A 201 -1.75 -6.09 5.89
CA PRO A 201 -1.51 -5.59 4.55
C PRO A 201 -0.25 -4.72 4.46
N ILE A 202 0.44 -4.81 3.33
CA ILE A 202 1.66 -4.05 3.05
C ILE A 202 1.42 -3.16 1.84
N ILE A 203 1.73 -1.88 1.97
CA ILE A 203 1.69 -0.88 0.92
C ILE A 203 3.12 -0.51 0.56
N VAL A 204 3.47 -0.58 -0.71
CA VAL A 204 4.77 -0.14 -1.22
C VAL A 204 4.58 0.99 -2.23
N TYR A 205 5.33 2.06 -2.07
CA TYR A 205 5.37 3.16 -3.03
C TYR A 205 6.66 3.10 -3.84
N MET A 206 6.52 2.86 -5.15
CA MET A 206 7.67 2.86 -6.06
C MET A 206 7.88 4.25 -6.66
N LEU A 207 9.00 4.87 -6.30
CA LEU A 207 9.32 6.25 -6.71
C LEU A 207 9.70 6.29 -8.18
N ASN A 208 8.89 6.97 -9.00
CA ASN A 208 9.09 7.14 -10.44
C ASN A 208 9.28 5.82 -11.21
N SER A 209 8.66 4.73 -10.75
CA SER A 209 8.79 3.40 -11.33
C SER A 209 7.44 2.69 -11.36
N ASP A 210 7.20 1.93 -12.42
CA ASP A 210 6.01 1.10 -12.60
C ASP A 210 6.25 -0.37 -12.17
N VAL A 211 7.31 -0.62 -11.41
CA VAL A 211 7.65 -1.97 -10.92
C VAL A 211 6.73 -2.37 -9.79
N ASP A 212 6.05 -3.49 -9.93
CA ASP A 212 5.26 -4.11 -8.86
C ASP A 212 6.12 -4.92 -7.89
N ILE A 213 5.72 -4.91 -6.62
CA ILE A 213 6.34 -5.70 -5.55
C ILE A 213 5.39 -6.82 -5.14
N SER A 214 5.82 -8.05 -5.36
CA SER A 214 5.00 -9.22 -5.06
C SER A 214 4.61 -9.29 -3.58
N GLY A 215 3.34 -9.56 -3.31
CA GLY A 215 2.84 -9.69 -1.95
C GLY A 215 2.54 -8.39 -1.23
N ALA A 216 2.66 -7.25 -1.90
CA ALA A 216 2.25 -5.93 -1.42
C ALA A 216 1.31 -5.26 -2.41
N VAL A 217 0.57 -4.27 -1.96
CA VAL A 217 -0.11 -3.34 -2.86
C VAL A 217 0.88 -2.26 -3.23
N THR A 218 1.17 -2.13 -4.52
CA THR A 218 2.19 -1.23 -5.02
C THR A 218 1.56 -0.01 -5.68
N PHE A 219 2.00 1.18 -5.28
CA PHE A 219 1.67 2.45 -5.93
C PHE A 219 2.87 3.04 -6.63
N LYS A 220 2.66 3.57 -7.81
CA LYS A 220 3.60 4.50 -8.42
C LYS A 220 3.50 5.85 -7.72
N TRP A 221 4.62 6.36 -7.21
CA TRP A 221 4.70 7.67 -6.60
C TRP A 221 5.58 8.59 -7.43
N THR A 222 4.96 9.55 -8.10
CA THR A 222 5.70 10.51 -8.93
C THR A 222 6.28 11.63 -8.07
N CYS A 223 7.58 11.81 -8.13
CA CYS A 223 8.29 12.90 -7.45
C CYS A 223 9.47 13.40 -8.30
N ASP A 224 9.89 14.65 -8.06
CA ASP A 224 11.00 15.30 -8.77
C ASP A 224 12.37 14.78 -8.31
N VAL A 225 12.59 13.47 -8.40
CA VAL A 225 13.91 12.90 -8.16
C VAL A 225 14.69 12.94 -9.47
N LYS A 226 15.64 13.87 -9.56
CA LYS A 226 16.59 13.89 -10.68
C LYS A 226 17.50 12.68 -10.58
N ASN A 227 17.74 11.99 -11.70
CA ASN A 227 18.56 10.78 -11.80
C ASN A 227 19.86 10.90 -11.00
N ILE A 228 20.01 10.04 -10.01
CA ILE A 228 21.14 10.00 -9.09
C ILE A 228 22.27 9.24 -9.76
N ALA A 229 23.32 9.96 -10.16
CA ALA A 229 24.61 9.34 -10.43
C ALA A 229 25.18 8.82 -9.08
N GLN A 230 25.60 7.56 -9.07
CA GLN A 230 26.11 6.81 -7.92
C GLN A 230 27.44 7.35 -7.38
N ASP A 231 27.50 8.52 -6.83
CA ASP A 231 28.70 8.97 -6.13
C ASP A 231 28.55 8.76 -4.62
N LYS A 232 29.09 7.64 -4.18
CA LYS A 232 28.89 7.01 -2.86
C LYS A 232 29.39 7.81 -1.65
N TYR A 233 30.11 8.91 -1.79
CA TYR A 233 30.84 9.48 -0.64
C TYR A 233 31.01 11.00 -0.61
N ILE A 234 30.51 11.73 -1.57
CA ILE A 234 30.68 13.17 -1.59
C ILE A 234 29.38 13.85 -1.21
N ASP A 235 29.36 14.37 0.01
CA ASP A 235 28.32 15.28 0.49
C ASP A 235 26.94 14.64 0.71
N ARG A 236 26.74 13.99 1.86
CA ARG A 236 25.38 13.61 2.36
C ARG A 236 24.40 14.79 2.42
N ALA A 237 24.87 16.01 2.18
CA ALA A 237 24.10 17.23 2.08
C ALA A 237 23.57 17.51 0.67
N ARG A 238 23.93 16.73 -0.36
CA ARG A 238 23.49 16.98 -1.74
C ARG A 238 22.26 16.12 -2.10
N SER A 239 21.27 16.82 -2.20
CA SER A 239 20.06 16.93 -3.03
C SER A 239 19.28 15.66 -3.38
N ASP A 240 19.87 14.60 -3.87
CA ASP A 240 19.13 13.51 -4.51
C ASP A 240 18.58 12.53 -3.48
N ILE A 241 19.38 12.11 -2.48
CA ILE A 241 18.90 11.30 -1.35
C ILE A 241 17.88 12.09 -0.54
N TYR A 242 18.11 13.38 -0.31
CA TYR A 242 17.15 14.23 0.39
C TYR A 242 15.80 14.26 -0.32
N GLN A 243 15.78 14.41 -1.65
CA GLN A 243 14.53 14.40 -2.45
C GLN A 243 13.75 13.08 -2.34
N ILE A 244 14.44 11.96 -2.16
CA ILE A 244 13.81 10.65 -1.90
C ILE A 244 13.26 10.62 -0.48
N LEU A 245 14.07 10.98 0.51
CA LEU A 245 13.73 10.83 1.92
C LEU A 245 12.59 11.74 2.36
N ILE A 246 12.50 12.96 1.80
CA ILE A 246 11.41 13.89 2.12
C ILE A 246 10.03 13.41 1.64
N GLN A 247 9.94 12.37 0.79
CA GLN A 247 8.66 11.82 0.37
C GLN A 247 7.93 11.12 1.53
N ARG A 248 8.63 10.68 2.55
CA ARG A 248 8.15 9.88 3.68
C ARG A 248 6.86 10.42 4.32
N PRO A 249 6.77 11.68 4.77
CA PRO A 249 5.54 12.19 5.38
C PRO A 249 4.35 12.21 4.42
N ALA A 250 4.56 12.55 3.14
CA ALA A 250 3.49 12.58 2.15
C ALA A 250 2.99 11.17 1.80
N ILE A 251 3.90 10.21 1.66
CA ILE A 251 3.60 8.80 1.43
C ILE A 251 2.80 8.23 2.61
N VAL A 252 3.24 8.46 3.84
CA VAL A 252 2.53 7.98 5.03
C VAL A 252 1.15 8.61 5.14
N LYS A 253 1.03 9.92 4.89
CA LYS A 253 -0.28 10.59 4.84
C LYS A 253 -1.19 9.99 3.78
N HIS A 254 -0.68 9.70 2.58
CA HIS A 254 -1.45 9.05 1.53
C HIS A 254 -1.91 7.65 1.94
N ALA A 255 -1.04 6.85 2.56
CA ALA A 255 -1.38 5.51 3.05
C ALA A 255 -2.49 5.52 4.11
N LEU A 256 -2.63 6.59 4.90
CA LEU A 256 -3.72 6.77 5.86
C LEU A 256 -5.10 6.96 5.21
N GLN A 257 -5.16 7.16 3.90
CA GLN A 257 -6.44 7.11 3.17
C GLN A 257 -7.00 5.68 3.13
N TYR A 258 -6.15 4.65 3.22
CA TYR A 258 -6.47 3.24 3.03
C TYR A 258 -6.45 2.43 4.34
N ALA A 259 -5.73 2.90 5.36
CA ALA A 259 -5.69 2.26 6.66
C ALA A 259 -5.91 3.28 7.79
N LYS A 260 -6.50 2.82 8.93
CA LYS A 260 -6.71 3.68 10.11
C LYS A 260 -5.38 4.02 10.79
N VAL A 261 -4.48 3.04 10.85
CA VAL A 261 -3.14 3.17 11.41
C VAL A 261 -2.13 2.53 10.47
N VAL A 262 -1.01 3.21 10.24
CA VAL A 262 0.08 2.70 9.41
C VAL A 262 1.40 2.66 10.18
N ALA A 263 2.18 1.61 9.96
CA ALA A 263 3.55 1.52 10.43
C ALA A 263 4.50 1.69 9.24
N TYR A 264 5.25 2.78 9.25
CA TYR A 264 6.32 2.99 8.29
C TYR A 264 7.55 2.15 8.67
N VAL A 265 8.16 1.52 7.67
CA VAL A 265 9.35 0.66 7.79
C VAL A 265 10.33 0.98 6.67
N ASP A 266 11.60 1.20 7.00
CA ASP A 266 12.66 1.37 5.98
C ASP A 266 12.79 0.10 5.13
N SER A 267 12.94 0.28 3.83
CA SER A 267 12.87 -0.79 2.82
C SER A 267 14.04 -1.79 2.88
N ASP A 268 15.12 -1.46 3.59
CA ASP A 268 16.29 -2.31 3.81
C ASP A 268 16.24 -3.11 5.12
N SER A 269 15.06 -3.18 5.71
CA SER A 269 14.82 -3.90 6.95
C SER A 269 14.46 -5.37 6.70
N VAL A 270 14.69 -6.22 7.71
CA VAL A 270 14.30 -7.63 7.70
C VAL A 270 13.51 -7.93 8.97
N ALA A 271 12.28 -8.41 8.80
CA ALA A 271 11.47 -8.87 9.90
C ALA A 271 11.89 -10.28 10.33
N THR A 272 12.35 -10.43 11.58
CA THR A 272 12.84 -11.72 12.10
C THR A 272 11.87 -12.38 13.08
N ARG A 273 10.90 -11.63 13.62
CA ARG A 273 9.90 -12.08 14.60
C ARG A 273 8.57 -11.36 14.38
N HIS A 274 7.64 -11.52 15.31
CA HIS A 274 6.35 -10.83 15.31
C HIS A 274 6.52 -9.31 15.34
N VAL A 275 6.34 -8.69 14.20
CA VAL A 275 6.50 -7.24 14.02
C VAL A 275 5.23 -6.45 14.34
N ASP A 276 4.08 -7.11 14.45
CA ASP A 276 2.77 -6.48 14.62
C ASP A 276 2.61 -5.72 15.95
N GLY A 277 3.43 -6.07 16.95
CA GLY A 277 3.46 -5.37 18.25
C GLY A 277 3.78 -3.88 18.16
N ILE A 278 4.35 -3.39 17.05
CA ILE A 278 4.61 -1.96 16.84
C ILE A 278 3.33 -1.13 16.91
N PHE A 279 2.22 -1.68 16.46
CA PHE A 279 0.93 -0.99 16.45
C PHE A 279 0.33 -0.84 17.86
N ASP A 280 0.68 -1.73 18.80
CA ASP A 280 0.10 -1.75 20.13
C ASP A 280 0.60 -0.60 21.01
N TYR A 281 1.73 0.00 20.64
CA TYR A 281 2.29 1.18 21.32
C TYR A 281 1.64 2.48 20.87
N PHE A 282 0.88 2.49 19.79
CA PHE A 282 0.32 3.72 19.22
C PHE A 282 -1.07 4.00 19.81
N PRO A 283 -1.26 5.09 20.57
CA PRO A 283 -2.58 5.46 21.11
C PRO A 283 -3.51 5.90 19.96
N GLU A 284 -4.72 5.36 19.91
CA GLU A 284 -5.71 5.62 18.86
C GLU A 284 -6.01 7.11 18.64
N ASN A 285 -5.90 7.92 19.69
CA ASN A 285 -6.21 9.35 19.66
C ASN A 285 -4.99 10.25 19.46
N ASN A 286 -3.82 9.70 19.12
CA ASN A 286 -2.60 10.47 19.01
C ASN A 286 -2.58 11.38 17.78
N THR A 287 -2.03 12.58 17.92
CA THR A 287 -1.99 13.62 16.87
C THR A 287 -0.62 13.78 16.21
N TYR A 288 0.35 13.00 16.62
CA TYR A 288 1.71 12.96 16.07
C TYR A 288 2.18 11.51 15.92
N PRO A 289 3.05 11.19 14.95
CA PRO A 289 3.59 9.85 14.79
C PRO A 289 4.44 9.43 15.99
N TYR A 290 4.38 8.14 16.34
CA TYR A 290 5.28 7.53 17.33
C TYR A 290 6.52 7.02 16.64
N PHE A 291 7.60 7.81 16.71
CA PHE A 291 8.92 7.45 16.23
C PHE A 291 9.68 6.60 17.25
N VAL A 292 10.57 5.75 16.76
CA VAL A 292 11.45 4.95 17.63
C VAL A 292 12.41 5.89 18.36
N GLU A 293 12.52 5.72 19.67
CA GLU A 293 13.54 6.42 20.48
C GLU A 293 14.94 5.99 20.02
N GLY A 294 15.82 6.96 19.85
CA GLY A 294 17.08 6.80 19.11
C GLY A 294 18.01 5.71 19.63
N ILE A 295 18.75 5.13 18.71
CA ILE A 295 19.85 4.16 18.93
C ILE A 295 21.02 4.75 19.76
N TYR A 296 20.96 6.00 20.10
CA TYR A 296 22.03 6.81 20.65
C TYR A 296 22.74 6.20 21.86
N ASP A 297 21.96 5.82 22.88
CA ASP A 297 22.52 5.23 24.10
C ASP A 297 23.20 3.88 23.83
N TRP A 298 22.73 3.13 22.83
CA TRP A 298 23.32 1.84 22.49
C TRP A 298 24.64 1.98 21.73
N MET A 299 24.76 2.94 20.81
CA MET A 299 26.02 3.20 20.07
C MET A 299 27.13 3.66 21.01
N ILE A 300 26.79 4.48 22.00
CA ILE A 300 27.72 4.90 23.06
C ILE A 300 28.11 3.71 23.93
N LEU A 301 27.15 2.93 24.42
CA LEU A 301 27.37 1.78 25.30
C LEU A 301 28.21 0.68 24.65
N ASN A 302 28.18 0.53 23.33
CA ASN A 302 28.92 -0.50 22.60
C ASN A 302 30.22 0.00 21.96
N GLY A 303 30.71 1.19 22.33
CA GLY A 303 32.03 1.69 21.90
C GLY A 303 32.15 1.95 20.39
N ARG A 304 31.03 2.01 19.65
CA ARG A 304 31.00 2.42 18.25
C ARG A 304 30.97 3.96 18.09
N GLY A 305 31.37 4.69 19.11
CA GLY A 305 31.56 6.12 19.13
C GLY A 305 32.77 6.59 18.35
N GLY A 306 32.72 6.49 17.05
CA GLY A 306 33.29 7.52 16.20
C GLY A 306 32.27 8.66 16.29
N ALA A 307 32.78 9.91 16.42
CA ALA A 307 31.94 11.10 16.52
C ALA A 307 30.72 11.00 15.59
N ASP A 308 29.65 10.44 16.08
CA ASP A 308 28.39 10.37 15.34
C ASP A 308 27.79 11.76 15.48
N SER A 309 27.66 12.45 14.40
CA SER A 309 27.09 13.80 14.34
C SER A 309 25.68 13.92 14.94
N ARG A 310 25.06 12.81 15.34
CA ARG A 310 23.83 12.78 16.15
C ARG A 310 24.08 13.34 17.55
N ASP A 311 25.28 13.19 18.10
CA ASP A 311 25.69 13.84 19.35
C ASP A 311 25.57 15.36 19.25
N ASP A 312 25.97 15.91 18.13
CA ASP A 312 25.90 17.34 17.92
C ASP A 312 24.46 17.86 17.84
N LEU A 313 23.51 17.04 17.33
CA LEU A 313 22.09 17.44 17.30
C LEU A 313 21.39 17.33 18.65
N SER A 314 21.79 16.37 19.49
CA SER A 314 21.24 16.21 20.85
C SER A 314 21.80 17.17 21.86
N THR A 315 23.07 17.61 21.67
CA THR A 315 23.82 18.41 22.62
C THR A 315 24.00 19.86 22.20
N THR A 316 23.96 20.17 20.89
CA THR A 316 24.15 21.55 20.42
C THR A 316 22.83 22.30 20.34
N LEU A 317 22.77 23.34 21.12
CA LEU A 317 21.71 24.36 21.19
C LEU A 317 21.51 25.14 19.89
N GLU A 318 22.19 24.80 18.80
CA GLU A 318 22.41 25.72 17.67
C GLU A 318 22.14 25.16 16.29
N HIS A 319 21.33 24.06 16.19
CA HIS A 319 21.00 23.56 14.85
C HIS A 319 20.22 24.65 14.07
N PRO A 320 20.68 25.06 12.87
CA PRO A 320 20.09 26.19 12.13
C PRO A 320 18.60 26.06 11.87
N ALA A 321 18.08 24.83 11.70
CA ALA A 321 16.65 24.60 11.50
C ALA A 321 15.81 24.95 12.75
N CYS A 322 16.36 24.82 13.95
CA CYS A 322 15.66 25.26 15.18
C CYS A 322 15.43 26.77 15.18
N TYR A 323 16.42 27.56 14.76
CA TYR A 323 16.24 29.01 14.61
C TYR A 323 15.23 29.36 13.51
N LEU A 324 15.33 28.67 12.37
CA LEU A 324 14.42 28.91 11.23
C LEU A 324 12.95 28.70 11.62
N PHE A 325 12.67 27.71 12.44
CA PHE A 325 11.30 27.34 12.84
C PHE A 325 10.93 27.79 14.27
N SER A 326 11.75 28.64 14.90
CA SER A 326 11.50 29.19 16.24
C SER A 326 11.30 28.13 17.34
N VAL A 327 12.11 27.08 17.31
CA VAL A 327 12.05 26.00 18.29
C VAL A 327 12.85 26.35 19.53
N ASP A 328 12.18 26.30 20.70
CA ASP A 328 12.78 26.62 21.99
C ASP A 328 13.82 25.57 22.41
N GLN A 329 14.95 26.04 22.95
CA GLN A 329 16.11 25.23 23.31
C GLN A 329 15.89 24.27 24.47
N TYR A 330 14.89 24.51 25.31
CA TYR A 330 14.66 23.74 26.53
C TYR A 330 13.88 22.42 26.33
N ILE A 331 13.51 22.06 25.08
CA ILE A 331 12.59 20.95 24.79
C ILE A 331 13.30 19.72 24.21
N ARG A 332 14.62 19.74 24.11
CA ARG A 332 15.44 18.69 23.49
C ARG A 332 15.58 17.48 24.39
N ASP A 333 14.55 16.64 24.45
CA ASP A 333 14.65 15.49 25.34
C ASP A 333 15.22 14.23 24.70
N LYS A 334 15.02 13.98 23.42
CA LYS A 334 15.54 12.78 22.75
C LYS A 334 15.52 12.96 21.23
N TYR A 335 16.58 12.53 20.57
CA TYR A 335 16.61 12.37 19.12
C TYR A 335 15.90 11.08 18.73
N ARG A 336 15.08 11.10 17.67
CA ARG A 336 14.30 9.96 17.23
C ARG A 336 14.59 9.61 15.79
N GLN A 337 14.58 8.31 15.51
CA GLN A 337 14.75 7.80 14.16
C GLN A 337 13.45 7.81 13.40
N THR A 338 13.52 8.16 12.12
CA THR A 338 12.38 8.14 11.20
C THR A 338 12.31 6.89 10.33
N GLY A 339 13.26 5.95 10.46
CA GLY A 339 13.25 4.68 9.74
C GLY A 339 12.09 3.76 10.13
N TYR A 340 11.53 3.97 11.35
CA TYR A 340 10.41 3.20 11.87
C TYR A 340 9.52 4.09 12.71
N PHE A 341 8.24 4.15 12.36
CA PHE A 341 7.26 4.87 13.18
C PHE A 341 5.84 4.41 12.85
N VAL A 342 4.92 4.69 13.77
CA VAL A 342 3.49 4.46 13.60
C VAL A 342 2.76 5.78 13.56
N ALA A 343 1.83 5.91 12.63
CA ALA A 343 0.96 7.07 12.47
C ALA A 343 -0.50 6.64 12.29
N GLY A 344 -1.42 7.40 12.85
CA GLY A 344 -2.85 7.26 12.64
C GLY A 344 -3.44 8.46 11.93
N GLN A 345 -4.72 8.41 11.59
CA GLN A 345 -5.41 9.46 10.83
C GLN A 345 -5.29 10.85 11.46
N ARG A 346 -5.25 10.96 12.78
CA ARG A 346 -5.11 12.24 13.48
C ARG A 346 -3.70 12.87 13.37
N CYS A 347 -2.74 12.15 12.81
CA CYS A 347 -1.39 12.66 12.57
C CYS A 347 -1.26 13.55 11.33
N GLU A 348 -2.31 13.73 10.54
CA GLU A 348 -2.26 14.45 9.25
C GLU A 348 -1.64 15.83 9.38
N ASN A 349 -2.01 16.62 10.39
CA ASN A 349 -1.45 17.96 10.58
C ASN A 349 0.07 17.93 10.84
N PHE A 350 0.54 16.94 11.61
CA PHE A 350 1.97 16.75 11.85
C PHE A 350 2.69 16.37 10.54
N LEU A 351 2.13 15.44 9.77
CA LEU A 351 2.69 14.99 8.50
C LEU A 351 2.74 16.12 7.47
N ASP A 352 1.72 16.98 7.42
CA ASP A 352 1.68 18.15 6.55
C ASP A 352 2.74 19.19 6.96
N GLU A 353 2.89 19.45 8.24
CA GLU A 353 3.90 20.38 8.74
C GLU A 353 5.30 19.84 8.50
N TRP A 354 5.53 18.53 8.71
CA TRP A 354 6.80 17.88 8.40
C TRP A 354 7.13 17.99 6.92
N TRP A 355 6.18 17.66 6.04
CA TRP A 355 6.33 17.84 4.59
C TRP A 355 6.65 19.30 4.21
N TRP A 356 5.88 20.25 4.76
CA TRP A 356 6.10 21.66 4.51
C TRP A 356 7.48 22.13 4.97
N MET A 357 7.91 21.73 6.15
CA MET A 357 9.24 22.09 6.68
C MET A 357 10.35 21.53 5.79
N CYS A 358 10.26 20.27 5.36
CA CYS A 358 11.24 19.66 4.46
C CYS A 358 11.32 20.38 3.10
N ASN A 359 10.21 20.89 2.60
CA ASN A 359 10.14 21.60 1.32
C ASN A 359 10.29 23.12 1.45
N HIS A 360 10.60 23.63 2.64
CA HIS A 360 10.77 25.07 2.85
C HIS A 360 11.94 25.61 2.01
N PRO A 361 11.77 26.74 1.27
CA PRO A 361 12.80 27.25 0.36
C PRO A 361 14.16 27.50 0.99
N ALA A 362 14.22 27.89 2.27
CA ALA A 362 15.47 28.06 2.99
C ALA A 362 16.20 26.74 3.23
N ILE A 363 15.43 25.67 3.57
CA ILE A 363 15.95 24.30 3.75
C ILE A 363 16.55 23.80 2.42
N LEU A 364 15.77 23.86 1.34
CA LEU A 364 16.19 23.37 0.01
C LEU A 364 17.42 24.07 -0.54
N LYS A 365 17.66 25.35 -0.16
CA LYS A 365 18.79 26.13 -0.64
C LYS A 365 20.06 25.97 0.18
N ASN A 366 19.96 25.45 1.39
CA ASN A 366 21.11 25.41 2.30
C ASN A 366 21.18 24.05 3.03
N PRO A 367 22.09 23.17 2.62
CA PRO A 367 22.29 21.86 3.19
C PRO A 367 22.48 21.82 4.71
N GLN A 368 23.02 22.86 5.32
CA GLN A 368 23.21 22.91 6.78
C GLN A 368 21.92 22.78 7.59
N TYR A 369 20.74 23.06 6.98
CA TYR A 369 19.47 22.98 7.66
C TYR A 369 18.91 21.55 7.76
N TYR A 370 19.39 20.62 6.92
CA TYR A 370 18.97 19.21 6.96
C TYR A 370 20.15 18.24 7.18
N ALA A 371 21.37 18.74 7.29
CA ALA A 371 22.50 17.93 7.68
C ALA A 371 22.42 17.57 9.18
N PRO A 372 22.92 16.40 9.58
CA PRO A 372 23.49 15.37 8.73
C PRO A 372 22.50 14.27 8.30
N TYR A 373 21.27 14.26 8.84
CA TYR A 373 20.31 13.15 8.70
C TYR A 373 19.05 13.52 7.93
N HIS A 374 19.16 14.48 7.00
CA HIS A 374 18.12 14.80 6.03
C HIS A 374 16.76 15.14 6.68
N GLU A 375 15.70 14.47 6.27
CA GLU A 375 14.34 14.68 6.76
C GLU A 375 14.16 14.25 8.23
N GLU A 376 15.00 13.35 8.73
CA GLU A 376 15.04 12.95 10.15
C GLU A 376 15.41 14.12 11.05
N THR A 377 16.39 14.94 10.64
CA THR A 377 16.72 16.17 11.34
C THR A 377 15.52 17.11 11.43
N ILE A 378 14.80 17.28 10.33
CA ILE A 378 13.61 18.14 10.29
C ILE A 378 12.47 17.56 11.13
N ALA A 379 12.26 16.24 11.09
CA ALA A 379 11.27 15.57 11.94
C ALA A 379 11.54 15.82 13.43
N ASN A 380 12.80 15.73 13.86
CA ASN A 380 13.17 16.00 15.25
C ASN A 380 12.95 17.47 15.64
N VAL A 381 13.29 18.42 14.77
CA VAL A 381 12.98 19.85 14.98
C VAL A 381 11.46 20.04 15.16
N LEU A 382 10.64 19.36 14.36
CA LEU A 382 9.18 19.42 14.48
C LEU A 382 8.67 18.77 15.77
N LEU A 383 9.22 17.61 16.17
CA LEU A 383 8.88 16.95 17.44
C LEU A 383 9.16 17.90 18.62
N TRP A 384 10.30 18.59 18.63
CA TRP A 384 10.64 19.58 19.64
C TRP A 384 9.69 20.78 19.62
N LYS A 385 9.32 21.27 18.43
CA LYS A 385 8.34 22.34 18.26
C LYS A 385 6.97 21.96 18.86
N TRP A 386 6.52 20.71 18.64
CA TRP A 386 5.29 20.18 19.16
C TRP A 386 5.38 19.72 20.62
N ARG A 387 6.57 19.78 21.22
CA ARG A 387 6.86 19.34 22.61
C ARG A 387 6.54 17.88 22.84
N VAL A 388 6.76 17.04 21.83
CA VAL A 388 6.51 15.61 21.89
C VAL A 388 7.54 14.94 22.81
N LYS A 389 7.06 14.21 23.82
CA LYS A 389 7.91 13.46 24.77
C LYS A 389 7.79 11.96 24.59
N GLU A 390 6.69 11.50 24.02
CA GLU A 390 6.35 10.09 23.89
C GLU A 390 6.75 9.53 22.52
N GLY A 391 6.98 8.23 22.43
CA GLY A 391 7.34 7.54 21.20
C GLY A 391 7.40 6.03 21.42
N LEU A 392 7.79 5.31 20.39
CA LEU A 392 8.01 3.88 20.51
C LEU A 392 9.20 3.62 21.42
N PRO A 393 9.10 2.62 22.32
CA PRO A 393 10.26 2.23 23.14
C PRO A 393 11.41 1.81 22.23
N TYR A 394 12.64 1.99 22.74
CA TYR A 394 13.83 1.58 22.03
C TYR A 394 13.76 0.09 21.72
N ILE A 395 13.74 -0.22 20.44
CA ILE A 395 13.78 -1.60 19.97
C ILE A 395 15.14 -1.78 19.28
N TYR A 396 15.85 -2.80 19.71
CA TYR A 396 17.15 -3.14 19.17
C TYR A 396 17.03 -3.51 17.69
N ILE A 397 17.56 -2.64 16.82
CA ILE A 397 17.55 -2.85 15.37
C ILE A 397 18.99 -3.15 14.94
N ASN A 398 19.35 -4.40 14.88
CA ASN A 398 20.62 -4.86 14.33
C ASN A 398 20.42 -5.24 12.85
N GLY A 399 19.86 -4.36 12.02
CA GLY A 399 19.47 -4.68 10.64
C GLY A 399 18.27 -5.63 10.55
N SER A 400 17.58 -5.86 11.67
CA SER A 400 16.40 -6.69 11.79
C SER A 400 15.35 -5.97 12.64
N LEU A 401 14.10 -6.00 12.19
CA LEU A 401 12.94 -5.58 12.99
C LEU A 401 12.71 -6.60 14.11
N ASP A 402 13.52 -6.59 15.16
CA ASP A 402 13.20 -7.28 16.39
C ASP A 402 12.28 -6.37 17.23
N LEU A 403 10.98 -6.50 16.97
CA LEU A 403 9.95 -5.99 17.84
C LEU A 403 9.74 -7.01 18.96
N VAL A 404 10.12 -6.66 20.16
CA VAL A 404 9.89 -7.47 21.39
C VAL A 404 8.43 -7.38 21.81
#